data_f09fe610bd40f65c5fea437032f06cba
#
_entry.id   f09fe610bd40f65c5fea437032f06cba
#
_cell.length_a   1.000
_cell.length_b   1.000
_cell.length_c   1.000
_cell.angle_alpha   90.00
_cell.angle_beta   90.00
_cell.angle_gamma   90.00
#
_symmetry.space_group_name_H-M   'P 1'
#
loop_
_entity.id
_entity.type
_entity.pdbx_description
1 polymer ?
#
loop_
_entity_poly.entity_id
_entity_poly.type
_entity_poly.pdbx_seq_one_letter_code
_entity_poly.pdbx_strand_id
1 'polypeptide(L)'
;MHEFSVMTQIVDSILSEANKRNAKKIEQVDLQIGEYTMLGDEQMKFAFEVLSKDSILEEARLEISHVSGKIKCSCGYDGPVPITEDSHHRAVPIMECPECKRPAKITEGRECLVRNIRMVVPDV
;
A
#
# COMPACT_ATOMS: atom_id res chain seq x y z
N MET A 1 -6.48 4.52 8.92
CA MET A 1 -5.05 4.27 8.75
C MET A 1 -4.41 5.52 8.19
N HIS A 2 -3.26 5.89 8.70
CA HIS A 2 -2.61 7.14 8.32
C HIS A 2 -1.55 6.89 7.25
N GLU A 3 -1.69 7.57 6.13
CA GLU A 3 -0.77 7.44 5.00
C GLU A 3 0.69 7.72 5.41
N PHE A 4 0.90 8.76 6.22
CA PHE A 4 2.27 9.10 6.66
C PHE A 4 2.92 8.00 7.48
N SER A 5 2.18 7.38 8.40
CA SER A 5 2.70 6.29 9.22
C SER A 5 3.08 5.08 8.37
N VAL A 6 2.22 4.72 7.43
CA VAL A 6 2.46 3.61 6.52
C VAL A 6 3.67 3.91 5.64
N MET A 7 3.71 5.11 5.06
CA MET A 7 4.80 5.49 4.17
C MET A 7 6.14 5.60 4.91
N THR A 8 6.12 6.03 6.17
CA THR A 8 7.34 6.07 6.98
C THR A 8 7.97 4.68 7.09
N GLN A 9 7.16 3.67 7.36
CA GLN A 9 7.63 2.29 7.45
C GLN A 9 8.14 1.78 6.10
N ILE A 10 7.45 2.14 5.02
CA ILE A 10 7.86 1.75 3.66
C ILE A 10 9.20 2.37 3.31
N VAL A 11 9.35 3.68 3.52
CA VAL A 11 10.59 4.40 3.21
C VAL A 11 11.75 3.85 4.04
N ASP A 12 11.54 3.64 5.33
CA ASP A 12 12.58 3.06 6.19
C ASP A 12 13.02 1.68 5.71
N SER A 13 12.08 0.84 5.31
CA SER A 13 12.39 -0.49 4.78
C SER A 13 13.17 -0.42 3.48
N ILE A 14 12.79 0.48 2.58
CA ILE A 14 13.47 0.67 1.30
C ILE A 14 14.90 1.15 1.52
N LEU A 15 15.08 2.15 2.37
CA LEU A 15 16.40 2.70 2.65
C LEU A 15 17.30 1.68 3.34
N SER A 16 16.75 0.87 4.23
CA SER A 16 17.49 -0.20 4.88
C SER A 16 17.98 -1.24 3.86
N GLU A 17 17.09 -1.66 2.96
CA GLU A 17 17.46 -2.61 1.92
C GLU A 17 18.49 -2.04 0.95
N ALA A 18 18.32 -0.78 0.56
CA ALA A 18 19.25 -0.10 -0.32
C ALA A 18 20.64 0.02 0.33
N ASN A 19 20.67 0.30 1.63
CA ASN A 19 21.93 0.40 2.37
C ASN A 19 22.67 -0.94 2.40
N LYS A 20 21.95 -2.04 2.57
CA LYS A 20 22.54 -3.38 2.54
C LYS A 20 23.18 -3.70 1.19
N ARG A 21 22.66 -3.14 0.12
CA ARG A 21 23.15 -3.36 -1.24
C ARG A 21 24.12 -2.29 -1.70
N ASN A 22 24.43 -1.33 -0.85
CA ASN A 22 25.28 -0.17 -1.18
C ASN A 22 24.74 0.60 -2.40
N ALA A 23 23.43 0.72 -2.50
CA ALA A 23 22.80 1.43 -3.60
C ALA A 23 23.18 2.91 -3.57
N LYS A 24 23.47 3.46 -4.75
CA LYS A 24 23.82 4.88 -4.91
C LYS A 24 22.59 5.72 -5.14
N LYS A 25 21.56 5.16 -5.74
CA LYS A 25 20.37 5.87 -6.14
C LYS A 25 19.22 4.89 -6.27
N ILE A 26 18.01 5.35 -5.96
CA ILE A 26 16.78 4.61 -6.26
C ILE A 26 16.05 5.38 -7.34
N GLU A 27 15.71 4.71 -8.44
CA GLU A 27 15.07 5.32 -9.59
C GLU A 27 13.55 5.22 -9.54
N GLN A 28 13.05 4.10 -9.04
CA GLN A 28 11.61 3.83 -9.06
C GLN A 28 11.22 2.86 -7.96
N VAL A 29 10.06 3.12 -7.38
CA VAL A 29 9.43 2.23 -6.40
C VAL A 29 8.03 1.89 -6.92
N ASP A 30 7.74 0.61 -7.08
CA ASP A 30 6.43 0.14 -7.48
C ASP A 30 5.66 -0.31 -6.24
N LEU A 31 4.62 0.44 -5.90
CA LEU A 31 3.80 0.22 -4.72
C LEU A 31 2.43 -0.30 -5.12
N GLN A 32 1.99 -1.37 -4.48
CA GLN A 32 0.67 -1.96 -4.72
C GLN A 32 -0.21 -1.68 -3.51
N ILE A 33 -1.35 -1.03 -3.74
CA ILE A 33 -2.28 -0.66 -2.68
C ILE A 33 -3.58 -1.42 -2.84
N GLY A 34 -3.98 -2.11 -1.78
CA GLY A 34 -5.26 -2.81 -1.76
C GLY A 34 -6.42 -1.85 -1.54
N GLU A 35 -7.53 -2.14 -2.19
CA GLU A 35 -8.73 -1.31 -2.14
C GLU A 35 -9.22 -1.06 -0.70
N TYR A 36 -9.16 -2.08 0.15
CA TYR A 36 -9.69 -2.01 1.52
C TYR A 36 -8.72 -1.41 2.54
N THR A 37 -7.53 -0.97 2.11
CA THR A 37 -6.61 -0.25 3.00
C THR A 37 -7.10 1.16 3.30
N MET A 38 -7.95 1.71 2.44
CA MET A 38 -8.43 3.09 2.52
C MET A 38 -7.33 4.14 2.43
N LEU A 39 -6.17 3.76 1.87
CA LEU A 39 -5.06 4.70 1.65
C LEU A 39 -5.32 5.50 0.37
N GLY A 40 -5.19 6.82 0.46
CA GLY A 40 -5.37 7.69 -0.68
C GLY A 40 -4.09 7.84 -1.50
N ASP A 41 -4.19 7.76 -2.83
CA ASP A 41 -3.04 7.86 -3.72
C ASP A 41 -2.30 9.18 -3.57
N GLU A 42 -3.04 10.28 -3.57
CA GLU A 42 -2.44 11.61 -3.48
C GLU A 42 -1.72 11.80 -2.15
N GLN A 43 -2.33 11.34 -1.06
CA GLN A 43 -1.74 11.41 0.26
C GLN A 43 -0.48 10.53 0.35
N MET A 44 -0.50 9.36 -0.27
CA MET A 44 0.66 8.47 -0.30
C MET A 44 1.80 9.09 -1.11
N LYS A 45 1.49 9.69 -2.25
CA LYS A 45 2.50 10.39 -3.08
C LYS A 45 3.11 11.56 -2.33
N PHE A 46 2.30 12.36 -1.65
CA PHE A 46 2.77 13.48 -0.87
C PHE A 46 3.68 13.02 0.27
N ALA A 47 3.26 12.00 1.01
CA ALA A 47 4.06 11.44 2.10
C ALA A 47 5.40 10.92 1.58
N PHE A 48 5.39 10.24 0.44
CA PHE A 48 6.61 9.73 -0.17
C PHE A 48 7.56 10.88 -0.52
N GLU A 49 7.04 11.94 -1.14
CA GLU A 49 7.83 13.11 -1.51
C GLU A 49 8.50 13.75 -0.29
N VAL A 50 7.73 13.96 0.78
CA VAL A 50 8.24 14.57 2.00
C VAL A 50 9.30 13.69 2.67
N LEU A 51 9.02 12.40 2.81
CA LEU A 51 9.89 11.46 3.51
C LEU A 51 11.14 11.08 2.72
N SER A 52 11.13 11.31 1.41
CA SER A 52 12.26 10.97 0.54
C SER A 52 13.29 12.09 0.42
N LYS A 53 12.98 13.30 0.89
CA LYS A 53 13.90 14.43 0.79
C LYS A 53 15.25 14.14 1.45
N ASP A 54 16.31 14.61 0.81
CA ASP A 54 17.69 14.47 1.30
C ASP A 54 18.15 13.01 1.45
N SER A 55 17.55 12.12 0.69
CA SER A 55 17.94 10.70 0.65
C SER A 55 18.13 10.26 -0.79
N ILE A 56 18.57 9.02 -0.97
CA ILE A 56 18.71 8.43 -2.31
C ILE A 56 17.36 8.18 -2.97
N LEU A 57 16.25 8.35 -2.25
CA LEU A 57 14.89 8.26 -2.77
C LEU A 57 14.36 9.57 -3.34
N GLU A 58 15.07 10.69 -3.13
CA GLU A 58 14.52 12.03 -3.43
C GLU A 58 14.01 12.19 -4.86
N GLU A 59 14.72 11.62 -5.83
CA GLU A 59 14.34 11.70 -7.24
C GLU A 59 13.63 10.46 -7.75
N ALA A 60 13.35 9.52 -6.88
CA ALA A 60 12.69 8.28 -7.27
C ALA A 60 11.25 8.52 -7.67
N ARG A 61 10.80 7.77 -8.68
CA ARG A 61 9.40 7.79 -9.10
C ARG A 61 8.61 6.77 -8.28
N LEU A 62 7.48 7.18 -7.76
CA LEU A 62 6.55 6.28 -7.10
C LEU A 62 5.44 5.92 -8.07
N GLU A 63 5.38 4.64 -8.44
CA GLU A 63 4.32 4.12 -9.29
C GLU A 63 3.36 3.33 -8.42
N ILE A 64 2.08 3.70 -8.44
CA ILE A 64 1.06 3.05 -7.62
C ILE A 64 0.17 2.20 -8.51
N SER A 65 -0.01 0.94 -8.12
CA SER A 65 -1.01 0.06 -8.70
C SER A 65 -1.99 -0.37 -7.62
N HIS A 66 -3.16 -0.84 -8.03
CA HIS A 66 -4.23 -1.17 -7.10
C HIS A 66 -4.64 -2.63 -7.21
N VAL A 67 -5.02 -3.20 -6.06
CA VAL A 67 -5.60 -4.55 -5.99
C VAL A 67 -7.03 -4.41 -5.54
N SER A 68 -7.95 -4.96 -6.32
CA SER A 68 -9.36 -4.96 -5.96
C SER A 68 -9.61 -5.75 -4.70
N GLY A 69 -10.49 -5.25 -3.85
CA GLY A 69 -10.86 -5.93 -2.62
C GLY A 69 -11.76 -7.12 -2.88
N LYS A 70 -11.61 -8.12 -2.03
CA LYS A 70 -12.39 -9.35 -2.12
C LYS A 70 -12.60 -9.93 -0.74
N ILE A 71 -13.80 -10.43 -0.49
CA ILE A 71 -14.13 -11.11 0.76
C ILE A 71 -14.58 -12.54 0.50
N LYS A 72 -14.51 -13.36 1.53
CA LYS A 72 -15.06 -14.71 1.52
C LYS A 72 -15.90 -14.89 2.77
N CYS A 73 -17.14 -15.34 2.59
CA CYS A 73 -18.08 -15.54 3.68
C CYS A 73 -18.41 -17.02 3.84
N SER A 74 -18.72 -17.43 5.07
CA SER A 74 -19.13 -18.80 5.37
C SER A 74 -20.42 -19.21 4.68
N CYS A 75 -21.22 -18.24 4.21
CA CYS A 75 -22.44 -18.55 3.44
C CYS A 75 -22.15 -18.96 2.00
N GLY A 76 -20.88 -18.89 1.56
CA GLY A 76 -20.46 -19.26 0.20
C GLY A 76 -20.17 -18.09 -0.71
N TYR A 77 -20.44 -16.86 -0.27
CA TYR A 77 -20.14 -15.69 -1.08
C TYR A 77 -18.62 -15.49 -1.18
N ASP A 78 -18.13 -15.20 -2.38
CA ASP A 78 -16.71 -14.93 -2.64
C ASP A 78 -16.66 -13.85 -3.73
N GLY A 79 -16.26 -12.65 -3.36
CA GLY A 79 -16.21 -11.54 -4.32
C GLY A 79 -16.08 -10.18 -3.65
N PRO A 80 -16.26 -9.10 -4.42
CA PRO A 80 -16.08 -7.75 -3.92
C PRO A 80 -17.27 -7.28 -3.08
N VAL A 81 -16.98 -6.30 -2.21
CA VAL A 81 -17.99 -5.56 -1.46
C VAL A 81 -17.82 -4.10 -1.82
N PRO A 82 -18.90 -3.39 -2.19
CA PRO A 82 -18.80 -1.95 -2.48
C PRO A 82 -18.31 -1.17 -1.27
N ILE A 83 -17.38 -0.25 -1.50
CA ILE A 83 -16.91 0.68 -0.47
C ILE A 83 -17.85 1.87 -0.49
N THR A 84 -18.43 2.18 0.68
CA THR A 84 -19.32 3.32 0.85
C THR A 84 -18.59 4.44 1.59
N GLU A 85 -19.18 5.64 1.62
CA GLU A 85 -18.60 6.74 2.37
C GLU A 85 -18.44 6.40 3.85
N ASP A 86 -19.34 5.65 4.42
CA ASP A 86 -19.25 5.21 5.81
C ASP A 86 -18.00 4.41 6.09
N SER A 87 -17.52 3.66 5.11
CA SER A 87 -16.31 2.85 5.24
C SER A 87 -15.07 3.72 5.49
N HIS A 88 -15.05 4.92 4.92
CA HIS A 88 -13.90 5.84 5.07
C HIS A 88 -13.79 6.45 6.46
N HIS A 89 -14.87 6.42 7.25
CA HIS A 89 -14.89 6.99 8.59
C HIS A 89 -14.55 5.98 9.68
N ARG A 90 -14.26 4.75 9.31
CA ARG A 90 -13.94 3.69 10.27
C ARG A 90 -12.44 3.47 10.35
N ALA A 91 -11.95 3.23 11.56
CA ALA A 91 -10.53 2.95 11.77
C ALA A 91 -10.14 1.61 11.12
N VAL A 92 -11.05 0.65 11.10
CA VAL A 92 -10.88 -0.66 10.45
C VAL A 92 -12.11 -0.93 9.61
N PRO A 93 -11.95 -1.26 8.33
CA PRO A 93 -13.10 -1.57 7.48
C PRO A 93 -13.83 -2.80 8.01
N ILE A 94 -15.13 -2.65 8.23
CA ILE A 94 -15.98 -3.78 8.56
C ILE A 94 -16.65 -4.20 7.26
N MET A 95 -16.35 -5.41 6.82
CA MET A 95 -16.90 -5.95 5.58
C MET A 95 -18.09 -6.83 5.90
N GLU A 96 -19.26 -6.38 5.46
CA GLU A 96 -20.46 -7.21 5.55
C GLU A 96 -20.68 -7.95 4.25
N CYS A 97 -21.00 -9.22 4.35
CA CYS A 97 -21.36 -10.02 3.18
C CYS A 97 -22.62 -9.42 2.53
N PRO A 98 -22.62 -9.11 1.23
CA PRO A 98 -23.80 -8.58 0.57
C PRO A 98 -24.95 -9.57 0.50
N GLU A 99 -24.67 -10.86 0.68
CA GLU A 99 -25.69 -11.92 0.63
C GLU A 99 -26.37 -12.13 1.99
N CYS A 100 -25.58 -12.36 3.05
CA CYS A 100 -26.12 -12.73 4.35
C CYS A 100 -26.04 -11.65 5.43
N LYS A 101 -25.40 -10.53 5.13
CA LYS A 101 -25.25 -9.37 6.03
C LYS A 101 -24.41 -9.64 7.29
N ARG A 102 -23.74 -10.77 7.36
CA ARG A 102 -22.83 -11.07 8.48
C ARG A 102 -21.43 -10.59 8.15
N PRO A 103 -20.58 -10.37 9.18
CA PRO A 103 -19.18 -10.03 8.94
C PRO A 103 -18.49 -11.11 8.14
N ALA A 104 -17.65 -10.70 7.19
CA ALA A 104 -16.95 -11.63 6.31
C ALA A 104 -15.45 -11.33 6.35
N LYS A 105 -14.67 -12.35 5.98
CA LYS A 105 -13.21 -12.25 5.97
C LYS A 105 -12.72 -11.64 4.67
N ILE A 106 -11.81 -10.67 4.78
CA ILE A 106 -11.15 -10.10 3.62
C ILE A 106 -10.05 -11.05 3.14
N THR A 107 -10.11 -11.45 1.88
CA THR A 107 -9.09 -12.33 1.28
C THR A 107 -8.11 -11.58 0.39
N GLU A 108 -8.52 -10.45 -0.17
CA GLU A 108 -7.66 -9.62 -1.00
C GLU A 108 -7.97 -8.14 -0.79
N GLY A 109 -6.99 -7.29 -1.01
CA GLY A 109 -7.19 -5.84 -1.00
C GLY A 109 -6.97 -5.16 0.34
N ARG A 110 -6.41 -5.85 1.33
CA ARG A 110 -6.14 -5.25 2.64
C ARG A 110 -4.67 -4.91 2.88
N GLU A 111 -3.82 -5.14 1.90
CA GLU A 111 -2.38 -4.97 2.06
C GLU A 111 -1.84 -3.85 1.19
N CYS A 112 -0.76 -3.23 1.67
CA CYS A 112 0.01 -2.25 0.92
C CYS A 112 1.43 -2.81 0.83
N LEU A 113 1.89 -3.13 -0.39
CA LEU A 113 3.14 -3.84 -0.60
C LEU A 113 4.03 -3.13 -1.60
N VAL A 114 5.33 -3.13 -1.30
CA VAL A 114 6.34 -2.75 -2.30
C VAL A 114 6.57 -3.97 -3.19
N ARG A 115 6.22 -3.84 -4.47
CA ARG A 115 6.34 -4.95 -5.43
C ARG A 115 7.71 -4.99 -6.09
N ASN A 116 8.31 -3.82 -6.30
CA ASN A 116 9.58 -3.74 -6.99
C ASN A 116 10.28 -2.44 -6.67
N ILE A 117 11.60 -2.47 -6.66
CA ILE A 117 12.43 -1.28 -6.47
C ILE A 117 13.52 -1.34 -7.54
N ARG A 118 13.64 -0.25 -8.30
CA ARG A 118 14.74 -0.11 -9.24
C ARG A 118 15.80 0.77 -8.62
N MET A 119 16.98 0.20 -8.40
CA MET A 119 18.08 0.94 -7.78
C MET A 119 19.37 0.77 -8.58
N VAL A 120 20.25 1.74 -8.43
CA VAL A 120 21.59 1.69 -9.02
C VAL A 120 22.55 1.22 -7.94
N VAL A 121 23.17 0.08 -8.17
CA VAL A 121 24.16 -0.49 -7.24
C VAL A 121 25.54 -0.45 -7.89
N PRO A 122 26.63 -0.39 -7.10
CA PRO A 122 27.96 -0.39 -7.68
C PRO A 122 28.27 -1.73 -8.34
N ASP A 123 29.05 -1.67 -9.42
CA ASP A 123 29.60 -2.85 -10.04
C ASP A 123 30.66 -3.47 -9.11
N VAL A 124 30.65 -4.77 -9.02
CA VAL A 124 31.58 -5.50 -8.16
C VAL A 124 32.83 -5.85 -8.96
#